data_bc1a077ed7ef1afc0c2c84a3747a423b
#
_entry.id   bc1a077ed7ef1afc0c2c84a3747a423b
#
_cell.length_a   1.000
_cell.length_b   1.000
_cell.length_c   1.000
_cell.angle_alpha   90.00
_cell.angle_beta   90.00
_cell.angle_gamma   90.00
#
_symmetry.space_group_name_H-M   'P 1'
#
loop_
_entity.id
_entity.type
_entity.pdbx_description
1 polymer ?
#
loop_
_entity_poly.entity_id
_entity_poly.type
_entity_poly.pdbx_seq_one_letter_code
_entity_poly.pdbx_strand_id
1 'polypeptide(L)'
;MTKAQTLIALLLLVGLSACHLPERPDVMSRVTLRLDYSTPSPVVRQSYKIEWENLNTRHTTTRNSITSSTYTDELYRGLYDVRVEGALLLESGETVWVRGSATEQLFLDKEETCGIKMLRML
;
A
#
# COMPACT_ATOMS: atom_id res chain seq x y z
N MET A 1 12.01 -5.84 52.79
CA MET A 1 11.45 -6.06 51.47
C MET A 1 11.35 -7.54 51.17
N THR A 2 10.18 -7.97 50.80
CA THR A 2 9.95 -9.35 50.49
C THR A 2 10.26 -9.67 49.06
N LYS A 3 10.69 -10.88 48.75
CA LYS A 3 10.97 -11.31 47.38
C LYS A 3 9.76 -11.15 46.44
N ALA A 4 8.55 -11.16 46.99
CA ALA A 4 7.31 -11.01 46.24
C ALA A 4 7.16 -9.59 45.65
N GLN A 5 7.57 -8.54 46.36
CA GLN A 5 7.52 -7.17 45.86
C GLN A 5 8.48 -6.94 44.69
N THR A 6 9.67 -7.53 44.75
CA THR A 6 10.66 -7.46 43.66
C THR A 6 10.15 -8.20 42.43
N LEU A 7 9.49 -9.32 42.60
CA LEU A 7 8.92 -10.12 41.52
C LEU A 7 7.79 -9.39 40.79
N ILE A 8 6.91 -8.72 41.53
CA ILE A 8 5.79 -7.95 40.99
C ILE A 8 6.32 -6.75 40.18
N ALA A 9 7.34 -6.05 40.68
CA ALA A 9 7.98 -4.95 39.97
C ALA A 9 8.61 -5.41 38.65
N LEU A 10 9.24 -6.57 38.62
CA LEU A 10 9.82 -7.16 37.44
C LEU A 10 8.78 -7.51 36.39
N LEU A 11 7.66 -8.11 36.82
CA LEU A 11 6.53 -8.44 35.93
C LEU A 11 5.89 -7.22 35.34
N LEU A 12 5.74 -6.15 36.08
CA LEU A 12 5.23 -4.87 35.59
C LEU A 12 6.16 -4.26 34.53
N LEU A 13 7.46 -4.32 34.71
CA LEU A 13 8.44 -3.85 33.73
C LEU A 13 8.37 -4.62 32.42
N VAL A 14 8.23 -5.93 32.49
CA VAL A 14 8.09 -6.79 31.29
C VAL A 14 6.78 -6.47 30.56
N GLY A 15 5.69 -6.26 31.30
CA GLY A 15 4.40 -5.89 30.70
C GLY A 15 4.46 -4.53 29.98
N LEU A 16 5.10 -3.54 30.57
CA LEU A 16 5.29 -2.22 29.93
C LEU A 16 6.16 -2.31 28.68
N SER A 17 7.21 -3.10 28.70
CA SER A 17 8.05 -3.32 27.50
C SER A 17 7.27 -3.95 26.36
N ALA A 18 6.39 -4.89 26.64
CA ALA A 18 5.52 -5.51 25.64
C ALA A 18 4.54 -4.50 25.01
N CYS A 19 4.02 -3.56 25.80
CA CYS A 19 3.13 -2.50 25.30
C CYS A 19 3.85 -1.48 24.43
N HIS A 20 5.15 -1.35 24.51
CA HIS A 20 5.97 -0.42 23.76
C HIS A 20 6.67 -1.04 22.55
N LEU A 21 6.41 -2.29 22.23
CA LEU A 21 6.95 -2.89 21.02
C LEU A 21 6.40 -2.15 19.80
N PRO A 22 7.27 -1.46 19.00
CA PRO A 22 6.83 -0.85 17.78
C PRO A 22 6.48 -1.94 16.77
N GLU A 23 5.55 -1.65 15.90
CA GLU A 23 5.21 -2.42 14.72
C GLU A 23 5.24 -3.94 14.87
N ARG A 24 4.09 -4.52 14.94
CA ARG A 24 3.96 -5.97 14.81
C ARG A 24 3.93 -6.31 13.32
N PRO A 25 4.87 -7.15 12.82
CA PRO A 25 4.87 -7.57 11.42
C PRO A 25 3.56 -8.24 10.99
N ASP A 26 2.82 -8.83 11.94
CA ASP A 26 1.55 -9.53 11.70
C ASP A 26 0.36 -8.60 11.42
N VAL A 27 0.49 -7.27 11.64
CA VAL A 27 -0.56 -6.31 11.31
C VAL A 27 -0.33 -5.63 9.96
N MET A 28 0.79 -5.92 9.32
CA MET A 28 1.15 -5.36 8.02
C MET A 28 0.95 -6.37 6.91
N SER A 29 0.56 -5.88 5.75
CA SER A 29 0.50 -6.63 4.50
C SER A 29 1.42 -5.96 3.50
N ARG A 30 2.23 -6.74 2.82
CA ARG A 30 3.03 -6.27 1.68
C ARG A 30 2.20 -6.45 0.43
N VAL A 31 1.70 -5.35 -0.12
CA VAL A 31 0.82 -5.36 -1.27
C VAL A 31 1.59 -4.98 -2.51
N THR A 32 1.61 -5.86 -3.49
CA THR A 32 2.19 -5.60 -4.81
C THR A 32 1.08 -5.17 -5.75
N LEU A 33 1.16 -3.92 -6.19
CA LEU A 33 0.25 -3.34 -7.16
C LEU A 33 0.78 -3.62 -8.57
N ARG A 34 -0.08 -4.11 -9.43
CA ARG A 34 0.23 -4.34 -10.85
C ARG A 34 -0.74 -3.54 -11.70
N LEU A 35 -0.19 -2.65 -12.51
CA LEU A 35 -0.97 -1.82 -13.41
C LEU A 35 -0.95 -2.45 -14.80
N ASP A 36 -2.13 -2.70 -15.32
CA ASP A 36 -2.31 -3.27 -16.66
C ASP A 36 -2.93 -2.22 -17.57
N TYR A 37 -2.30 -1.96 -18.69
CA TYR A 37 -2.78 -1.01 -19.68
C TYR A 37 -2.44 -1.49 -21.08
N SER A 38 -3.26 -1.05 -22.04
CA SER A 38 -3.04 -1.31 -23.45
C SER A 38 -2.80 0.01 -24.17
N THR A 39 -1.71 0.09 -24.91
CA THR A 39 -1.32 1.30 -25.66
C THR A 39 -1.01 0.95 -27.12
N PRO A 40 -1.26 1.91 -28.06
CA PRO A 40 -1.00 1.67 -29.48
C PRO A 40 0.49 1.61 -29.82
N SER A 41 1.36 2.14 -28.97
CA SER A 41 2.80 2.05 -29.14
C SER A 41 3.47 1.83 -27.79
N PRO A 42 4.74 1.36 -27.78
CA PRO A 42 5.45 1.08 -26.52
C PRO A 42 5.56 2.30 -25.62
N VAL A 43 5.53 2.08 -24.31
CA VAL A 43 5.70 3.10 -23.29
C VAL A 43 7.19 3.35 -23.07
N VAL A 44 7.60 4.61 -23.21
CA VAL A 44 8.99 5.05 -23.00
C VAL A 44 9.17 5.55 -21.57
N ARG A 45 8.16 6.24 -21.04
CA ARG A 45 8.20 6.80 -19.70
C ARG A 45 6.82 6.74 -19.06
N GLN A 46 6.77 6.50 -17.78
CA GLN A 46 5.53 6.43 -17.02
C GLN A 46 5.70 7.11 -15.66
N SER A 47 4.62 7.71 -15.18
CA SER A 47 4.59 8.32 -13.86
C SER A 47 3.18 8.21 -13.30
N TYR A 48 3.05 7.68 -12.09
CA TYR A 48 1.77 7.42 -11.44
C TYR A 48 1.70 8.04 -10.06
N LYS A 49 0.47 8.38 -9.67
CA LYS A 49 0.07 8.68 -8.31
C LYS A 49 -0.84 7.56 -7.83
N ILE A 50 -0.55 7.01 -6.67
CA ILE A 50 -1.33 5.92 -6.06
C ILE A 50 -1.93 6.43 -4.75
N GLU A 51 -3.23 6.21 -4.57
CA GLU A 51 -3.93 6.50 -3.32
C GLU A 51 -4.51 5.21 -2.76
N TRP A 52 -4.11 4.89 -1.52
CA TRP A 52 -4.63 3.77 -0.74
C TRP A 52 -5.54 4.33 0.34
N GLU A 53 -6.83 4.09 0.25
CA GLU A 53 -7.77 4.49 1.30
C GLU A 53 -8.16 3.27 2.14
N ASN A 54 -7.81 3.29 3.42
CA ASN A 54 -8.24 2.27 4.37
C ASN A 54 -9.71 2.55 4.74
N LEU A 55 -10.62 1.66 4.37
CA LEU A 55 -12.05 1.86 4.58
C LEU A 55 -12.48 1.69 6.04
N ASN A 56 -11.65 1.03 6.86
CA ASN A 56 -11.93 0.87 8.28
C ASN A 56 -11.61 2.14 9.07
N THR A 57 -10.52 2.82 8.74
CA THR A 57 -10.03 4.00 9.45
C THR A 57 -10.27 5.31 8.68
N ARG A 58 -10.59 5.21 7.39
CA ARG A 58 -10.71 6.33 6.45
C ARG A 58 -9.39 7.08 6.22
N HIS A 59 -8.28 6.50 6.63
CA HIS A 59 -6.96 7.07 6.37
C HIS A 59 -6.54 6.81 4.92
N THR A 60 -6.06 7.85 4.25
CA THR A 60 -5.55 7.76 2.88
C THR A 60 -4.04 7.91 2.88
N THR A 61 -3.35 6.96 2.27
CA THR A 61 -1.92 7.02 2.02
C THR A 61 -1.71 7.31 0.54
N THR A 62 -0.93 8.34 0.23
CA THR A 62 -0.66 8.76 -1.15
C THR A 62 0.80 8.54 -1.49
N ARG A 63 1.05 7.93 -2.66
CA ARG A 63 2.39 7.76 -3.21
C ARG A 63 2.46 8.48 -4.56
N ASN A 64 3.44 9.36 -4.68
CA ASN A 64 3.63 10.16 -5.90
C ASN A 64 4.85 9.69 -6.68
N SER A 65 4.88 10.01 -7.96
CA SER A 65 6.04 9.82 -8.82
C SER A 65 6.50 8.36 -8.91
N ILE A 66 5.55 7.45 -8.98
CA ILE A 66 5.84 6.03 -9.19
C ILE A 66 6.10 5.82 -10.68
N THR A 67 7.26 5.29 -11.02
CA THR A 67 7.75 5.17 -12.41
C THR A 67 7.74 3.75 -12.95
N SER A 68 7.14 2.82 -12.22
CA SER A 68 7.02 1.41 -12.63
C SER A 68 5.56 0.97 -12.61
N SER A 69 5.18 0.08 -13.51
CA SER A 69 3.85 -0.54 -13.53
C SER A 69 3.66 -1.57 -12.43
N THR A 70 4.72 -1.91 -11.73
CA THR A 70 4.67 -2.80 -10.55
C THR A 70 5.25 -2.05 -9.36
N TYR A 71 4.49 -1.95 -8.29
CA TYR A 71 4.89 -1.22 -7.10
C TYR A 71 4.46 -1.97 -5.85
N THR A 72 5.38 -2.11 -4.89
CA THR A 72 5.10 -2.79 -3.63
C THR A 72 5.09 -1.80 -2.49
N ASP A 73 4.04 -1.84 -1.67
CA ASP A 73 3.90 -1.00 -0.49
C ASP A 73 3.58 -1.86 0.73
N GLU A 74 3.88 -1.34 1.90
CA GLU A 74 3.52 -1.96 3.16
C GLU A 74 2.36 -1.19 3.78
N LEU A 75 1.24 -1.88 3.98
CA LEU A 75 0.01 -1.29 4.49
C LEU A 75 -0.47 -2.09 5.70
N TYR A 76 -1.20 -1.43 6.60
CA TYR A 76 -1.92 -2.16 7.62
C TYR A 76 -2.93 -3.09 6.97
N ARG A 77 -3.10 -4.28 7.53
CA ARG A 77 -4.12 -5.23 7.04
C ARG A 77 -5.49 -4.62 7.18
N GLY A 78 -6.33 -4.83 6.17
CA GLY A 78 -7.68 -4.28 6.18
C GLY A 78 -8.31 -4.21 4.81
N LEU A 79 -9.39 -3.45 4.75
CA LEU A 79 -10.19 -3.24 3.54
C LEU A 79 -9.81 -1.90 2.92
N TYR A 80 -9.54 -1.89 1.62
CA TYR A 80 -9.01 -0.74 0.91
C TYR A 80 -9.75 -0.44 -0.39
N ASP A 81 -9.87 0.85 -0.69
CA ASP A 81 -10.06 1.33 -2.05
C ASP A 81 -8.71 1.84 -2.57
N VAL A 82 -8.40 1.50 -3.81
CA VAL A 82 -7.15 1.89 -4.46
C VAL A 82 -7.48 2.71 -5.69
N ARG A 83 -6.87 3.89 -5.81
CA ARG A 83 -7.02 4.76 -6.99
C ARG A 83 -5.64 5.08 -7.53
N VAL A 84 -5.51 4.97 -8.85
CA VAL A 84 -4.26 5.25 -9.55
C VAL A 84 -4.54 6.17 -10.73
N GLU A 85 -3.72 7.21 -10.85
CA GLU A 85 -3.73 8.12 -11.99
C GLU A 85 -2.31 8.31 -12.47
N GLY A 86 -2.15 8.50 -13.77
CA GLY A 86 -0.81 8.72 -14.28
C GLY A 86 -0.78 9.17 -15.72
N ALA A 87 0.45 9.36 -16.21
CA ALA A 87 0.75 9.74 -17.58
C ALA A 87 1.76 8.77 -18.16
N LEU A 88 1.52 8.40 -19.40
CA LEU A 88 2.41 7.56 -20.20
C LEU A 88 2.92 8.36 -21.38
N LEU A 89 4.25 8.39 -21.55
CA LEU A 89 4.87 8.89 -22.77
C LEU A 89 5.13 7.69 -23.68
N LEU A 90 4.55 7.71 -24.86
CA LEU A 90 4.71 6.64 -25.83
C LEU A 90 5.89 6.91 -26.77
N GLU A 91 6.40 5.86 -27.38
CA GLU A 91 7.47 5.96 -28.38
C GLU A 91 7.07 6.86 -29.55
N SER A 92 5.79 6.92 -29.87
CA SER A 92 5.25 7.83 -30.88
C SER A 92 5.34 9.33 -30.53
N GLY A 93 5.70 9.66 -29.30
CA GLY A 93 5.72 11.02 -28.76
C GLY A 93 4.41 11.45 -28.12
N GLU A 94 3.35 10.65 -28.23
CA GLU A 94 2.05 10.95 -27.62
C GLU A 94 2.12 10.77 -26.09
N THR A 95 1.49 11.69 -25.36
CA THR A 95 1.26 11.55 -23.91
C THR A 95 -0.17 11.08 -23.70
N VAL A 96 -0.31 9.98 -22.99
CA VAL A 96 -1.61 9.37 -22.67
C VAL A 96 -1.85 9.46 -21.18
N TRP A 97 -2.98 10.02 -20.79
CA TRP A 97 -3.42 10.06 -19.39
C TRP A 97 -4.27 8.83 -19.10
N VAL A 98 -3.96 8.18 -17.99
CA VAL A 98 -4.62 6.92 -17.60
C VAL A 98 -5.06 6.98 -16.14
N ARG A 99 -6.11 6.26 -15.82
CA ARG A 99 -6.56 6.06 -14.45
C ARG A 99 -7.15 4.67 -14.29
N GLY A 100 -7.14 4.20 -13.07
CA GLY A 100 -7.77 2.95 -12.72
C GLY A 100 -8.05 2.89 -11.23
N SER A 101 -8.90 1.97 -10.83
CA SER A 101 -9.24 1.78 -9.43
C SER A 101 -9.58 0.33 -9.15
N ALA A 102 -9.42 -0.06 -7.89
CA ALA A 102 -9.91 -1.31 -7.35
C ALA A 102 -10.60 -1.01 -6.02
N THR A 103 -11.85 -1.38 -5.89
CA THR A 103 -12.65 -1.09 -4.70
C THR A 103 -12.78 -2.32 -3.83
N GLU A 104 -12.93 -2.09 -2.52
CA GLU A 104 -13.18 -3.15 -1.53
C GLU A 104 -12.17 -4.31 -1.62
N GLN A 105 -10.88 -3.95 -1.70
CA GLN A 105 -9.79 -4.92 -1.73
C GLN A 105 -9.43 -5.31 -0.30
N LEU A 106 -9.49 -6.59 -0.01
CA LEU A 106 -9.22 -7.10 1.32
C LEU A 106 -7.78 -7.62 1.39
N PHE A 107 -6.93 -6.92 2.15
CA PHE A 107 -5.53 -7.30 2.34
C PHE A 107 -5.34 -7.83 3.76
N LEU A 108 -5.46 -9.15 3.93
CA LEU A 108 -5.37 -9.82 5.22
C LEU A 108 -4.10 -10.65 5.39
N ASP A 109 -3.48 -11.05 4.29
CA ASP A 109 -2.31 -11.91 4.32
C ASP A 109 -1.02 -11.09 4.40
N LYS A 110 0.05 -11.72 4.79
CA LYS A 110 1.37 -11.10 4.85
C LYS A 110 1.80 -10.55 3.48
N GLU A 111 1.43 -11.23 2.40
CA GLU A 111 1.70 -10.82 1.04
C GLU A 111 0.41 -10.88 0.22
N GLU A 112 0.12 -9.80 -0.49
CA GLU A 112 -1.06 -9.65 -1.32
C GLU A 112 -0.68 -9.04 -2.67
N THR A 113 -1.49 -9.31 -3.68
CA THR A 113 -1.33 -8.72 -5.01
C THR A 113 -2.65 -8.05 -5.40
N CYS A 114 -2.54 -6.83 -5.92
CA CYS A 114 -3.67 -6.07 -6.42
C CYS A 114 -3.43 -5.70 -7.89
N GLY A 115 -4.26 -6.21 -8.79
CA GLY A 115 -4.20 -5.86 -10.21
C GLY A 115 -5.20 -4.76 -10.52
N ILE A 116 -4.75 -3.73 -11.23
CA ILE A 116 -5.61 -2.62 -11.66
C ILE A 116 -5.51 -2.47 -13.15
N LYS A 117 -6.66 -2.50 -13.80
CA LYS A 117 -6.77 -2.20 -15.23
C LYS A 117 -6.83 -0.69 -15.40
N MET A 118 -5.83 -0.13 -16.07
CA MET A 118 -5.75 1.29 -16.34
C MET A 118 -6.50 1.62 -17.64
N LEU A 119 -7.30 2.66 -17.58
CA LEU A 119 -8.10 3.12 -18.72
C LEU A 119 -7.63 4.49 -19.15
N ARG A 120 -7.60 4.70 -20.47
CA ARG A 120 -7.26 5.99 -21.05
C ARG A 120 -8.34 7.02 -20.70
N MET A 121 -7.88 8.17 -20.22
CA MET A 121 -8.75 9.33 -20.00
C MET A 121 -8.92 10.09 -21.33
N LEU A 122 -10.13 10.39 -21.64
CA LEU A 122 -10.47 11.14 -22.85
C LEU A 122 -10.43 12.66 -22.61
#